data_f497af14bd5da491377c9eceafc4c169
#
_entry.id   f497af14bd5da491377c9eceafc4c169
#
_cell.length_a   1.000
_cell.length_b   1.000
_cell.length_c   1.000
_cell.angle_alpha   90.00
_cell.angle_beta   90.00
_cell.angle_gamma   90.00
#
_symmetry.space_group_name_H-M   'P 1'
#
loop_
_entity.id
_entity.type
_entity.pdbx_description
1 polymer ?
#
loop_
_entity_poly.entity_id
_entity_poly.type
_entity_poly.pdbx_seq_one_letter_code
_entity_poly.pdbx_strand_id
1 'polypeptide(L)'
;MAITWFGRVASLAAANDTLPGRVRVNAINLVAGATGGATTVNVGGTSGIKIIDSTIAANTSANFAFSEPQELDDIWLKTVGTNVTLVVFTC
;
A
#
# COMPACT_ATOMS: atom_id res chain seq x y z
N MET A 1 -13.02 6.43 -3.24
CA MET A 1 -11.65 6.07 -3.62
C MET A 1 -10.77 7.30 -3.55
N ALA A 2 -9.74 7.25 -2.72
CA ALA A 2 -8.96 8.43 -2.43
C ALA A 2 -7.46 8.14 -2.61
N ILE A 3 -6.98 8.26 -3.84
CA ILE A 3 -5.57 8.16 -4.13
C ILE A 3 -5.02 9.57 -4.29
N THR A 4 -4.01 9.90 -3.51
CA THR A 4 -3.36 11.19 -3.57
C THR A 4 -1.93 11.00 -4.06
N TRP A 5 -1.53 11.80 -5.03
CA TRP A 5 -0.17 11.76 -5.57
C TRP A 5 0.61 12.98 -5.13
N PHE A 6 1.84 12.73 -4.72
CA PHE A 6 2.83 13.79 -4.48
C PHE A 6 4.07 13.43 -5.29
N GLY A 7 4.20 14.01 -6.48
CA GLY A 7 5.28 13.61 -7.37
C GLY A 7 5.16 12.13 -7.74
N ARG A 8 6.10 11.32 -7.29
CA ARG A 8 6.13 9.88 -7.57
C ARG A 8 5.68 9.03 -6.39
N VAL A 9 5.02 9.65 -5.43
CA VAL A 9 4.53 8.95 -4.24
C VAL A 9 3.01 8.92 -4.27
N ALA A 10 2.44 7.74 -4.17
CA ALA A 10 0.99 7.56 -4.12
C ALA A 10 0.57 7.16 -2.71
N SER A 11 -0.54 7.71 -2.25
CA SER A 11 -1.11 7.43 -0.94
C SER A 11 -2.50 6.86 -1.09
N LEU A 12 -2.75 5.69 -0.49
CA LEU A 12 -4.03 5.01 -0.49
C LEU A 12 -4.48 4.84 0.96
N ALA A 13 -5.67 5.31 1.30
CA ALA A 13 -6.09 5.38 2.69
C ALA A 13 -7.39 4.60 3.00
N ALA A 14 -8.08 4.08 2.02
CA ALA A 14 -9.36 3.40 2.24
C ALA A 14 -9.33 1.99 1.68
N ALA A 15 -10.08 1.08 2.32
CA ALA A 15 -10.25 -0.27 1.82
C ALA A 15 -10.81 -0.25 0.39
N ASN A 16 -10.33 -1.15 -0.43
CA ASN A 16 -10.67 -1.28 -1.85
C ASN A 16 -10.12 -0.17 -2.76
N ASP A 17 -9.27 0.71 -2.25
CA ASP A 17 -8.54 1.62 -3.12
C ASP A 17 -7.59 0.83 -4.01
N THR A 18 -7.54 1.19 -5.27
CA THR A 18 -6.70 0.51 -6.25
C THR A 18 -5.84 1.55 -6.97
N LEU A 19 -4.55 1.27 -7.06
CA LEU A 19 -3.64 2.02 -7.91
C LEU A 19 -3.60 1.30 -9.25
N PRO A 20 -4.32 1.78 -10.27
CA PRO A 20 -4.50 1.00 -11.49
C PRO A 20 -3.27 1.03 -12.39
N GLY A 21 -3.18 0.01 -13.23
CA GLY A 21 -2.12 -0.09 -14.22
C GLY A 21 -0.80 -0.58 -13.65
N ARG A 22 0.20 -0.60 -14.50
CA ARG A 22 1.54 -1.05 -14.11
C ARG A 22 2.33 0.11 -13.57
N VAL A 23 2.91 -0.08 -12.38
CA VAL A 23 3.69 0.93 -11.68
C VAL A 23 5.03 0.34 -11.29
N ARG A 24 6.09 1.09 -11.47
CA ARG A 24 7.42 0.68 -11.03
C ARG A 24 7.65 1.18 -9.61
N VAL A 25 7.79 0.25 -8.68
CA VAL A 25 7.77 0.54 -7.24
C VAL A 25 9.13 0.28 -6.61
N ASN A 26 9.64 1.26 -5.87
CA ASN A 26 10.85 1.12 -5.07
C ASN A 26 10.58 0.55 -3.69
N ALA A 27 9.52 1.02 -3.05
CA ALA A 27 9.20 0.63 -1.70
C ALA A 27 7.73 0.91 -1.40
N ILE A 28 7.21 0.23 -0.40
CA ILE A 28 5.86 0.44 0.12
C ILE A 28 5.98 0.64 1.63
N ASN A 29 5.32 1.67 2.14
CA ASN A 29 5.22 1.89 3.57
C ASN A 29 3.79 1.77 4.03
N LEU A 30 3.60 1.21 5.21
CA LEU A 30 2.34 1.27 5.93
C LEU A 30 2.55 2.18 7.13
N VAL A 31 1.75 3.22 7.24
CA VAL A 31 1.87 4.21 8.30
C VAL A 31 0.57 4.20 9.11
N ALA A 32 0.69 3.93 10.40
CA ALA A 32 -0.46 3.93 11.31
C ALA A 32 -0.49 5.20 12.14
N GLY A 33 -1.68 5.77 12.28
CA GLY A 33 -1.92 6.91 13.17
C GLY A 33 -2.30 6.46 14.58
N ALA A 34 -3.31 7.11 15.16
CA ALA A 34 -3.72 6.87 16.55
C ALA A 34 -4.20 5.43 16.80
N THR A 35 -4.71 4.76 15.78
CA THR A 35 -5.07 3.35 15.84
C THR A 35 -4.38 2.63 14.70
N GLY A 36 -4.20 1.33 14.84
CA GLY A 36 -3.64 0.51 13.79
C GLY A 36 -4.63 -0.55 13.34
N GLY A 37 -4.14 -1.60 12.76
CA GLY A 37 -4.98 -2.72 12.38
C GLY A 37 -4.37 -3.58 11.29
N ALA A 38 -5.11 -4.60 10.92
CA ALA A 38 -4.70 -5.54 9.89
C ALA A 38 -4.76 -4.88 8.50
N THR A 39 -3.74 -5.11 7.71
CA THR A 39 -3.64 -4.53 6.38
C THR A 39 -3.24 -5.62 5.39
N THR A 40 -3.95 -5.70 4.28
CA THR A 40 -3.69 -6.67 3.22
C THR A 40 -3.58 -5.93 1.89
N VAL A 41 -2.51 -6.19 1.16
CA VAL A 41 -2.26 -5.57 -0.14
C VAL A 41 -2.04 -6.67 -1.18
N ASN A 42 -2.77 -6.61 -2.27
CA ASN A 42 -2.65 -7.52 -3.40
C ASN A 42 -2.11 -6.81 -4.63
N VAL A 43 -1.47 -7.56 -5.49
CA VAL A 43 -1.03 -7.11 -6.81
C VAL A 43 -1.74 -7.93 -7.85
N GLY A 44 -2.17 -7.30 -8.94
CA GLY A 44 -2.95 -7.95 -9.99
C GLY A 44 -4.44 -7.84 -9.78
N GLY A 45 -4.88 -6.88 -9.00
CA GLY A 45 -6.29 -6.65 -8.72
C GLY A 45 -6.87 -7.66 -7.75
N THR A 46 -8.18 -7.87 -7.85
CA THR A 46 -8.93 -8.69 -6.88
C THR A 46 -8.61 -10.18 -6.97
N SER A 47 -8.11 -10.65 -8.10
CA SER A 47 -7.69 -12.05 -8.26
C SER A 47 -6.17 -12.22 -8.21
N GLY A 48 -5.46 -11.21 -7.77
CA GLY A 48 -4.01 -11.22 -7.77
C GLY A 48 -3.40 -11.87 -6.55
N ILE A 49 -2.12 -11.62 -6.38
CA ILE A 49 -1.29 -12.21 -5.33
C ILE A 49 -1.23 -11.27 -4.14
N LYS A 50 -1.41 -11.81 -2.95
CA LYS A 50 -1.22 -11.07 -1.71
C LYS A 50 0.27 -10.86 -1.47
N ILE A 51 0.70 -9.62 -1.38
CA ILE A 51 2.11 -9.29 -1.14
C ILE A 51 2.36 -8.76 0.27
N ILE A 52 1.36 -8.20 0.93
CA ILE A 52 1.45 -7.72 2.30
C ILE A 52 0.25 -8.22 3.08
N ASP A 53 0.50 -8.77 4.25
CA ASP A 53 -0.54 -9.22 5.17
C ASP A 53 0.03 -9.04 6.58
N SER A 54 -0.17 -7.86 7.13
CA SER A 54 0.44 -7.48 8.40
C SER A 54 -0.53 -6.71 9.27
N THR A 55 -0.34 -6.81 10.58
CA THR A 55 -1.03 -5.97 11.54
C THR A 55 -0.07 -4.86 11.98
N ILE A 56 -0.49 -3.62 11.80
CA ILE A 56 0.32 -2.45 12.12
C ILE A 56 -0.16 -1.87 13.43
N ALA A 57 0.75 -1.73 14.40
CA ALA A 57 0.43 -1.16 15.69
C ALA A 57 0.22 0.35 15.59
N ALA A 58 -0.56 0.90 16.52
CA ALA A 58 -0.81 2.34 16.58
C ALA A 58 0.50 3.13 16.65
N ASN A 59 0.56 4.25 15.96
CA ASN A 59 1.68 5.18 15.94
C ASN A 59 3.01 4.55 15.48
N THR A 60 2.92 3.52 14.64
CA THR A 60 4.11 2.89 14.06
C THR A 60 4.02 2.88 12.54
N SER A 61 5.10 2.47 11.93
CA SER A 61 5.13 2.28 10.48
C SER A 61 5.91 1.02 10.14
N ALA A 62 5.63 0.46 8.97
CA ALA A 62 6.35 -0.67 8.44
C ALA A 62 6.83 -0.34 7.03
N ASN A 63 8.07 -0.66 6.74
CA ASN A 63 8.68 -0.38 5.44
C ASN A 63 8.96 -1.70 4.73
N PHE A 64 8.50 -1.79 3.48
CA PHE A 64 8.75 -2.94 2.61
C PHE A 64 9.53 -2.43 1.40
N ALA A 65 10.85 -2.47 1.50
CA ALA A 65 11.73 -1.99 0.44
C ALA A 65 12.15 -3.15 -0.45
N PHE A 66 12.23 -2.90 -1.74
CA PHE A 66 12.74 -3.87 -2.70
C PHE A 66 14.21 -3.59 -2.98
N SER A 67 15.02 -4.64 -3.10
CA SER A 67 16.44 -4.48 -3.47
C SER A 67 16.58 -3.89 -4.87
N GLU A 68 15.62 -4.17 -5.74
CA GLU A 68 15.50 -3.57 -7.06
C GLU A 68 14.07 -3.13 -7.28
N PRO A 69 13.83 -2.03 -8.03
CA PRO A 69 12.46 -1.65 -8.32
C PRO A 69 11.68 -2.76 -9.00
N GLN A 70 10.43 -2.96 -8.59
CA GLN A 70 9.55 -3.99 -9.13
C GLN A 70 8.41 -3.34 -9.90
N GLU A 71 8.03 -3.95 -11.02
CA GLU A 71 6.84 -3.53 -11.75
C GLU A 71 5.65 -4.31 -11.22
N LEU A 72 4.69 -3.59 -10.63
CA LEU A 72 3.51 -4.18 -10.03
C LEU A 72 2.26 -3.70 -10.76
N ASP A 73 1.35 -4.63 -11.03
CA ASP A 73 0.09 -4.32 -11.71
C ASP A 73 -1.03 -4.19 -10.71
N ASP A 74 -1.86 -3.15 -10.89
CA ASP A 74 -3.12 -3.00 -10.16
C ASP A 74 -2.97 -3.28 -8.66
N ILE A 75 -2.20 -2.44 -7.98
CA ILE A 75 -1.99 -2.54 -6.54
C ILE A 75 -3.33 -2.28 -5.84
N TRP A 76 -3.82 -3.24 -5.08
CA TRP A 76 -5.12 -3.19 -4.44
C TRP A 76 -4.96 -3.26 -2.94
N LEU A 77 -5.40 -2.21 -2.26
CA LEU A 77 -5.45 -2.17 -0.80
C LEU A 77 -6.74 -2.86 -0.36
N LYS A 78 -6.66 -4.18 -0.19
CA LYS A 78 -7.83 -5.01 0.09
C LYS A 78 -8.44 -4.69 1.45
N THR A 79 -7.60 -4.66 2.46
CA THR A 79 -8.00 -4.41 3.84
C THR A 79 -7.05 -3.40 4.43
N VAL A 80 -7.57 -2.46 5.19
CA VAL A 80 -6.77 -1.46 5.87
C VAL A 80 -7.32 -1.22 7.26
N GLY A 81 -6.43 -1.11 8.23
CA GLY A 81 -6.81 -0.76 9.59
C GLY A 81 -7.22 0.69 9.69
N THR A 82 -7.93 1.03 10.78
CA THR A 82 -8.33 2.41 11.04
C THR A 82 -7.08 3.28 11.15
N ASN A 83 -7.05 4.39 10.41
CA ASN A 83 -5.93 5.33 10.38
C ASN A 83 -4.62 4.75 9.84
N VAL A 84 -4.70 3.67 9.06
CA VAL A 84 -3.52 3.14 8.37
C VAL A 84 -3.54 3.62 6.93
N THR A 85 -2.41 4.12 6.47
CA THR A 85 -2.24 4.61 5.10
C THR A 85 -1.17 3.79 4.40
N LEU A 86 -1.47 3.37 3.19
CA LEU A 86 -0.50 2.72 2.31
C LEU A 86 0.17 3.79 1.46
N VAL A 87 1.49 3.86 1.52
CA VAL A 87 2.28 4.82 0.75
C VAL A 87 3.16 4.04 -0.21
N VAL A 88 3.02 4.31 -1.49
CA VAL A 88 3.74 3.63 -2.56
C VAL A 88 4.77 4.57 -3.15
N PHE A 89 6.04 4.23 -3.05
CA PHE A 89 7.14 5.01 -3.61
C PHE A 89 7.49 4.46 -5.00
N THR A 90 7.20 5.23 -6.03
CA THR A 90 7.44 4.82 -7.40
C THR A 90 8.75 5.40 -7.94
N CYS A 91 9.23 4.85 -9.03
CA CYS A 91 10.41 5.37 -9.73
C CYS A 91 10.05 6.44 -10.74
#